data_2d0250335ef5444ef7e1f545d0e80306
#
_entry.id   2d0250335ef5444ef7e1f545d0e80306
#
_cell.length_a   1.000
_cell.length_b   1.000
_cell.length_c   1.000
_cell.angle_alpha   90.00
_cell.angle_beta   90.00
_cell.angle_gamma   90.00
#
_symmetry.space_group_name_H-M   'P 1'
#
loop_
_entity.id
_entity.type
_entity.pdbx_description
1 polymer ?
#
loop_
_entity_poly.entity_id
_entity_poly.type
_entity_poly.pdbx_seq_one_letter_code
_entity_poly.pdbx_strand_id
1 'polypeptide(L)'
;MGEEGSGMGSAVSGLGIVRDSGTGGEPIISDSKVQGYPFRLVARLDVKGEQLIKAIQLEGLRKVGSPPIFAKRYYEAGIDEVLIMDAVASLYRRDHLLDVLRSVSSEVFVPITVGGGVRTISDFEALLQNGADKVAINSASLENPNLLSECAHRFGSQAVVLSVEAKRLHDSQWEALFNCGRESSGRNVREWVVQAVKLGVGEILVTSVDYEGTRSGFDCELMRMVASEVHVPVIASGGMGSVQHLLDLGSTSDVSGVAMADVLHYGRLTLREIRDAAALIGLNVRNVI
;
A
#
# COMPACT_ATOMS: atom_id res chain seq x y z
N MET A 1 -54.12 10.61 54.23
CA MET A 1 -53.99 11.86 53.49
C MET A 1 -52.56 11.95 53.06
N GLY A 2 -52.34 11.69 51.92
CA GLY A 2 -52.24 12.21 50.57
C GLY A 2 -50.84 11.86 50.09
N GLU A 3 -50.81 11.04 49.17
CA GLU A 3 -50.59 11.20 47.71
C GLU A 3 -49.15 11.50 47.34
N GLU A 4 -48.57 10.58 46.65
CA GLU A 4 -48.37 10.38 45.21
C GLU A 4 -47.12 11.04 44.63
N GLY A 5 -46.41 10.28 43.82
CA GLY A 5 -45.66 10.80 42.70
C GLY A 5 -44.58 9.87 42.17
N SER A 6 -44.95 9.02 41.23
CA SER A 6 -44.09 8.18 40.41
C SER A 6 -43.12 8.97 39.54
N GLY A 7 -41.95 8.42 39.23
CA GLY A 7 -41.09 8.95 38.22
C GLY A 7 -39.96 7.95 37.86
N MET A 8 -40.21 7.08 36.90
CA MET A 8 -39.17 6.25 36.25
C MET A 8 -38.20 7.16 35.53
N GLY A 9 -36.91 6.99 35.77
CA GLY A 9 -35.83 7.57 35.01
C GLY A 9 -34.71 6.55 34.85
N SER A 10 -34.52 6.08 33.61
CA SER A 10 -33.55 5.09 33.19
C SER A 10 -32.12 5.55 33.46
N ALA A 11 -31.37 4.72 34.16
CA ALA A 11 -29.93 4.89 34.36
C ALA A 11 -29.15 4.46 33.12
N VAL A 12 -28.48 5.41 32.50
CA VAL A 12 -27.40 5.14 31.53
C VAL A 12 -26.10 5.06 32.33
N SER A 13 -25.47 3.88 32.31
CA SER A 13 -24.22 3.59 33.00
C SER A 13 -23.07 4.39 32.39
N GLY A 14 -22.45 5.26 33.20
CA GLY A 14 -21.33 6.06 32.82
C GLY A 14 -20.04 5.24 32.75
N LEU A 15 -19.24 5.53 31.74
CA LEU A 15 -17.83 5.16 31.68
C LEU A 15 -17.08 5.79 32.86
N GLY A 16 -16.42 4.95 33.65
CA GLY A 16 -15.58 5.37 34.75
C GLY A 16 -14.29 6.03 34.28
N ILE A 17 -14.16 7.33 34.53
CA ILE A 17 -12.89 8.06 34.39
C ILE A 17 -12.11 7.79 35.65
N VAL A 18 -11.00 7.05 35.54
CA VAL A 18 -9.98 6.98 36.60
C VAL A 18 -9.15 8.27 36.51
N ARG A 19 -9.29 9.15 37.48
CA ARG A 19 -8.40 10.32 37.64
C ARG A 19 -7.18 9.89 38.45
N ASP A 20 -6.03 9.87 37.79
CA ASP A 20 -4.74 9.83 38.46
C ASP A 20 -4.33 11.26 38.79
N SER A 21 -4.04 11.51 40.07
CA SER A 21 -3.63 12.80 40.60
C SER A 21 -2.09 12.86 40.64
N GLY A 22 -1.50 13.49 39.61
CA GLY A 22 -0.07 13.78 39.67
C GLY A 22 0.52 14.27 38.35
N THR A 23 0.87 15.56 38.34
CA THR A 23 1.67 16.33 37.39
C THR A 23 1.00 16.69 36.05
N GLY A 24 0.83 18.03 35.84
CA GLY A 24 0.22 18.62 34.66
C GLY A 24 1.03 18.37 33.37
N GLY A 25 0.60 17.36 32.64
CA GLY A 25 0.85 17.15 31.24
C GLY A 25 -0.50 17.19 30.54
N GLU A 26 -0.68 18.12 29.63
CA GLU A 26 -1.84 18.09 28.73
C GLU A 26 -1.90 16.71 28.03
N PRO A 27 -3.10 16.11 27.86
CA PRO A 27 -3.21 14.88 27.10
C PRO A 27 -2.73 15.17 25.67
N ILE A 28 -1.64 14.52 25.28
CA ILE A 28 -1.22 14.46 23.88
C ILE A 28 -2.35 13.71 23.18
N ILE A 29 -3.29 14.44 22.60
CA ILE A 29 -4.22 13.91 21.62
C ILE A 29 -3.31 13.54 20.45
N SER A 30 -3.05 12.25 20.25
CA SER A 30 -2.46 11.77 19.01
C SER A 30 -3.46 12.08 17.91
N ASP A 31 -3.29 13.19 17.23
CA ASP A 31 -3.95 13.42 15.96
C ASP A 31 -3.59 12.23 15.07
N SER A 32 -4.55 11.35 14.84
CA SER A 32 -4.44 10.25 13.87
C SER A 32 -4.21 10.88 12.51
N LYS A 33 -2.97 10.83 12.05
CA LYS A 33 -2.43 11.61 10.92
C LYS A 33 -3.08 11.33 9.57
N VAL A 34 -4.02 10.38 9.48
CA VAL A 34 -4.66 9.95 8.22
C VAL A 34 -6.19 9.82 8.36
N GLN A 35 -6.82 10.45 9.36
CA GLN A 35 -8.28 10.50 9.47
C GLN A 35 -8.86 11.30 8.29
N GLY A 36 -9.45 10.60 7.30
CA GLY A 36 -10.19 11.20 6.20
C GLY A 36 -10.01 10.51 4.84
N TYR A 37 -8.94 9.78 4.60
CA TYR A 37 -8.77 9.09 3.33
C TYR A 37 -9.44 7.71 3.35
N PRO A 38 -10.14 7.30 2.25
CA PRO A 38 -10.69 5.95 2.16
C PRO A 38 -9.54 4.93 2.15
N PHE A 39 -9.74 3.82 2.89
CA PHE A 39 -8.85 2.67 2.84
C PHE A 39 -8.98 1.98 1.48
N ARG A 40 -7.88 1.82 0.76
CA ARG A 40 -7.86 1.32 -0.62
C ARG A 40 -7.53 -0.16 -0.71
N LEU A 41 -8.32 -0.88 -1.49
CA LEU A 41 -8.01 -2.23 -1.94
C LEU A 41 -7.31 -2.12 -3.31
N VAL A 42 -6.04 -2.49 -3.38
CA VAL A 42 -5.20 -2.34 -4.58
C VAL A 42 -4.90 -3.71 -5.17
N ALA A 43 -5.19 -3.92 -6.46
CA ALA A 43 -4.79 -5.13 -7.17
C ALA A 43 -3.38 -4.97 -7.71
N ARG A 44 -2.43 -5.76 -7.21
CA ARG A 44 -1.04 -5.76 -7.65
C ARG A 44 -0.83 -6.79 -8.77
N LEU A 45 -0.35 -6.30 -9.90
CA LEU A 45 -0.05 -7.05 -11.12
C LEU A 45 1.46 -7.00 -11.37
N ASP A 46 2.19 -8.01 -10.94
CA ASP A 46 3.60 -8.14 -11.29
C ASP A 46 3.71 -8.70 -12.72
N VAL A 47 4.43 -8.01 -13.61
CA VAL A 47 4.52 -8.37 -15.02
C VAL A 47 5.94 -8.70 -15.45
N LYS A 48 6.04 -9.60 -16.45
CA LYS A 48 7.27 -9.90 -17.18
C LYS A 48 6.94 -9.92 -18.67
N GLY A 49 7.35 -8.86 -19.39
CA GLY A 49 6.85 -8.61 -20.73
C GLY A 49 5.32 -8.51 -20.72
N GLU A 50 4.64 -9.24 -21.58
CA GLU A 50 3.18 -9.26 -21.70
C GLU A 50 2.48 -10.24 -20.73
N GLN A 51 3.21 -10.85 -19.79
CA GLN A 51 2.68 -11.88 -18.91
C GLN A 51 2.53 -11.39 -17.49
N LEU A 52 1.34 -11.60 -16.92
CA LEU A 52 1.13 -11.54 -15.47
C LEU A 52 1.86 -12.72 -14.83
N ILE A 53 2.65 -12.43 -13.82
CA ILE A 53 3.44 -13.41 -13.08
C ILE A 53 3.14 -13.35 -11.59
N LYS A 54 3.51 -14.40 -10.86
CA LYS A 54 3.53 -14.42 -9.40
C LYS A 54 4.79 -15.12 -8.92
N ALA A 55 5.42 -14.51 -7.92
CA ALA A 55 6.60 -15.00 -7.22
C ALA A 55 6.28 -15.36 -5.76
N ILE A 56 7.23 -16.01 -5.09
CA ILE A 56 7.29 -16.14 -3.63
C ILE A 56 8.60 -15.51 -3.20
N GLN A 57 8.55 -14.56 -2.26
CA GLN A 57 9.71 -13.76 -1.83
C GLN A 57 10.48 -13.13 -3.02
N LEU A 58 9.71 -12.71 -4.03
CA LEU A 58 10.20 -12.14 -5.30
C LEU A 58 11.02 -13.10 -6.17
N GLU A 59 11.00 -14.41 -5.89
CA GLU A 59 11.69 -15.46 -6.64
C GLU A 59 10.71 -16.49 -7.24
N GLY A 60 11.18 -17.30 -8.17
CA GLY A 60 10.42 -18.43 -8.74
C GLY A 60 9.20 -18.00 -9.55
N LEU A 61 9.39 -17.09 -10.51
CA LEU A 61 8.32 -16.49 -11.34
C LEU A 61 7.45 -17.55 -12.05
N ARG A 62 6.16 -17.56 -11.74
CA ARG A 62 5.15 -18.41 -12.39
C ARG A 62 4.23 -17.54 -13.25
N LYS A 63 3.94 -17.97 -14.46
CA LYS A 63 2.91 -17.36 -15.31
C LYS A 63 1.53 -17.56 -14.71
N VAL A 64 0.74 -16.49 -14.69
CA VAL A 64 -0.65 -16.48 -14.22
C VAL A 64 -1.62 -16.23 -15.37
N GLY A 65 -1.31 -15.28 -16.25
CA GLY A 65 -2.18 -14.94 -17.37
C GLY A 65 -1.83 -13.63 -18.06
N SER A 66 -2.83 -12.99 -18.65
CA SER A 66 -2.71 -11.70 -19.33
C SER A 66 -3.06 -10.55 -18.39
N PRO A 67 -2.17 -9.55 -18.19
CA PRO A 67 -2.43 -8.43 -17.29
C PRO A 67 -3.72 -7.65 -17.57
N PRO A 68 -4.06 -7.29 -18.83
CA PRO A 68 -5.31 -6.58 -19.13
C PRO A 68 -6.57 -7.38 -18.75
N ILE A 69 -6.58 -8.70 -18.98
CA ILE A 69 -7.73 -9.55 -18.62
C ILE A 69 -7.94 -9.56 -17.11
N PHE A 70 -6.85 -9.67 -16.33
CA PHE A 70 -6.93 -9.67 -14.88
C PHE A 70 -7.28 -8.29 -14.31
N ALA A 71 -6.71 -7.23 -14.86
CA ALA A 71 -7.04 -5.85 -14.46
C ALA A 71 -8.52 -5.54 -14.67
N LYS A 72 -9.07 -5.87 -15.86
CA LYS A 72 -10.50 -5.71 -16.17
C LYS A 72 -11.37 -6.50 -15.20
N ARG A 73 -11.06 -7.77 -14.93
CA ARG A 73 -11.79 -8.59 -13.97
C ARG A 73 -11.83 -7.96 -12.56
N TYR A 74 -10.71 -7.39 -12.10
CA TYR A 74 -10.67 -6.74 -10.79
C TYR A 74 -11.41 -5.41 -10.80
N TYR A 75 -11.34 -4.65 -11.89
CA TYR A 75 -12.11 -3.43 -12.07
C TYR A 75 -13.62 -3.72 -12.01
N GLU A 76 -14.11 -4.70 -12.76
CA GLU A 76 -15.51 -5.13 -12.75
C GLU A 76 -15.96 -5.67 -11.38
N ALA A 77 -15.04 -6.25 -10.60
CA ALA A 77 -15.29 -6.70 -9.23
C ALA A 77 -15.21 -5.58 -8.19
N GLY A 78 -14.90 -4.33 -8.59
CA GLY A 78 -14.93 -3.16 -7.72
C GLY A 78 -13.64 -2.86 -6.98
N ILE A 79 -12.47 -3.17 -7.56
CA ILE A 79 -11.16 -2.74 -7.01
C ILE A 79 -11.07 -1.21 -6.94
N ASP A 80 -10.29 -0.66 -6.01
CA ASP A 80 -10.14 0.78 -5.85
C ASP A 80 -8.96 1.35 -6.65
N GLU A 81 -7.91 0.53 -6.92
CA GLU A 81 -6.71 0.92 -7.65
C GLU A 81 -6.04 -0.32 -8.26
N VAL A 82 -5.35 -0.15 -9.38
CA VAL A 82 -4.50 -1.16 -10.00
C VAL A 82 -3.04 -0.73 -9.91
N LEU A 83 -2.17 -1.62 -9.45
CA LEU A 83 -0.72 -1.44 -9.38
C LEU A 83 -0.05 -2.41 -10.36
N ILE A 84 0.67 -1.89 -11.36
CA ILE A 84 1.43 -2.68 -12.34
C ILE A 84 2.92 -2.53 -12.03
N MET A 85 3.60 -3.65 -11.73
CA MET A 85 5.03 -3.66 -11.41
C MET A 85 5.80 -4.54 -12.40
N ASP A 86 6.74 -3.95 -13.15
CA ASP A 86 7.64 -4.75 -13.99
C ASP A 86 8.74 -5.37 -13.12
N ALA A 87 8.62 -6.69 -12.91
CA ALA A 87 9.54 -7.47 -12.06
C ALA A 87 10.91 -7.77 -12.73
N VAL A 88 11.10 -7.39 -14.01
CA VAL A 88 12.32 -7.68 -14.78
C VAL A 88 12.85 -6.46 -15.53
N ALA A 89 12.38 -5.28 -15.18
CA ALA A 89 12.70 -4.02 -15.86
C ALA A 89 14.21 -3.68 -15.94
N SER A 90 15.02 -4.24 -15.06
CA SER A 90 16.48 -4.11 -15.10
C SER A 90 17.13 -4.89 -16.27
N LEU A 91 16.42 -5.87 -16.85
CA LEU A 91 16.96 -6.84 -17.81
C LEU A 91 16.45 -6.63 -19.25
N TYR A 92 15.30 -5.94 -19.46
CA TYR A 92 14.65 -5.82 -20.76
C TYR A 92 14.27 -4.37 -21.11
N ARG A 93 13.98 -4.12 -22.42
CA ARG A 93 13.49 -2.82 -22.90
C ARG A 93 12.07 -2.55 -22.37
N ARG A 94 11.76 -1.28 -22.11
CA ARG A 94 10.48 -0.81 -21.55
C ARG A 94 9.28 -0.88 -22.46
N ASP A 95 9.47 -1.08 -23.75
CA ASP A 95 8.39 -1.00 -24.74
C ASP A 95 7.20 -1.88 -24.33
N HIS A 96 7.47 -3.06 -23.80
CA HIS A 96 6.44 -4.00 -23.34
C HIS A 96 5.62 -3.47 -22.13
N LEU A 97 6.23 -2.73 -21.20
CA LEU A 97 5.51 -2.16 -20.06
C LEU A 97 4.52 -1.08 -20.52
N LEU A 98 4.92 -0.24 -21.48
CA LEU A 98 4.05 0.78 -22.06
C LEU A 98 2.88 0.15 -22.82
N ASP A 99 3.09 -0.95 -23.54
CA ASP A 99 2.03 -1.65 -24.26
C ASP A 99 1.02 -2.30 -23.29
N VAL A 100 1.52 -2.93 -22.21
CA VAL A 100 0.67 -3.45 -21.13
C VAL A 100 -0.13 -2.31 -20.48
N LEU A 101 0.51 -1.19 -20.17
CA LEU A 101 -0.15 -0.03 -19.56
C LEU A 101 -1.25 0.53 -20.44
N ARG A 102 -0.99 0.78 -21.75
CA ARG A 102 -2.00 1.27 -22.71
C ARG A 102 -3.19 0.31 -22.80
N SER A 103 -2.90 -1.00 -22.82
CA SER A 103 -3.95 -2.03 -22.90
C SER A 103 -4.79 -2.08 -21.62
N VAL A 104 -4.19 -1.91 -20.44
CA VAL A 104 -4.93 -1.86 -19.16
C VAL A 104 -5.72 -0.57 -19.06
N SER A 105 -5.12 0.60 -19.34
CA SER A 105 -5.76 1.90 -19.19
C SER A 105 -6.95 2.13 -20.13
N SER A 106 -7.03 1.37 -21.24
CA SER A 106 -8.20 1.40 -22.14
C SER A 106 -9.44 0.65 -21.60
N GLU A 107 -9.25 -0.22 -20.62
CA GLU A 107 -10.31 -1.10 -20.08
C GLU A 107 -10.64 -0.83 -18.59
N VAL A 108 -9.78 -0.09 -17.89
CA VAL A 108 -9.86 0.10 -16.43
C VAL A 108 -9.95 1.59 -16.11
N PHE A 109 -10.99 1.98 -15.34
CA PHE A 109 -11.29 3.38 -15.00
C PHE A 109 -11.18 3.64 -13.49
N VAL A 110 -10.18 3.04 -12.85
CA VAL A 110 -9.70 3.37 -11.50
C VAL A 110 -8.25 3.80 -11.60
N PRO A 111 -7.69 4.51 -10.60
CA PRO A 111 -6.28 4.93 -10.65
C PRO A 111 -5.33 3.78 -10.93
N ILE A 112 -4.34 4.03 -11.79
CA ILE A 112 -3.31 3.07 -12.15
C ILE A 112 -1.95 3.59 -11.68
N THR A 113 -1.33 2.86 -10.76
CA THR A 113 0.07 3.06 -10.38
C THR A 113 0.96 2.12 -11.17
N VAL A 114 2.05 2.63 -11.74
CA VAL A 114 3.00 1.81 -12.53
C VAL A 114 4.41 1.97 -11.98
N GLY A 115 5.13 0.87 -11.84
CA GLY A 115 6.53 0.85 -11.41
C GLY A 115 7.37 -0.19 -12.16
N GLY A 116 8.67 -0.06 -11.97
CA GLY A 116 9.66 -0.91 -12.61
C GLY A 116 10.47 -0.18 -13.69
N GLY A 117 11.78 -0.19 -13.55
CA GLY A 117 12.73 0.36 -14.50
C GLY A 117 12.72 1.88 -14.69
N VAL A 118 12.07 2.65 -13.85
CA VAL A 118 12.08 4.12 -13.88
C VAL A 118 13.44 4.61 -13.39
N ARG A 119 14.22 5.24 -14.26
CA ARG A 119 15.59 5.71 -13.98
C ARG A 119 15.76 7.21 -14.19
N THR A 120 14.91 7.82 -15.01
CA THR A 120 14.98 9.21 -15.40
C THR A 120 13.61 9.88 -15.36
N ILE A 121 13.60 11.20 -15.35
CA ILE A 121 12.37 12.01 -15.50
C ILE A 121 11.62 11.66 -16.79
N SER A 122 12.35 11.43 -17.89
CA SER A 122 11.73 11.06 -19.18
C SER A 122 11.01 9.71 -19.09
N ASP A 123 11.54 8.79 -18.30
CA ASP A 123 10.89 7.52 -18.05
C ASP A 123 9.59 7.69 -17.27
N PHE A 124 9.63 8.54 -16.25
CA PHE A 124 8.47 8.89 -15.43
C PHE A 124 7.39 9.53 -16.29
N GLU A 125 7.76 10.55 -17.09
CA GLU A 125 6.87 11.25 -17.99
C GLU A 125 6.21 10.31 -19.01
N ALA A 126 6.99 9.38 -19.59
CA ALA A 126 6.48 8.42 -20.56
C ALA A 126 5.38 7.51 -19.95
N LEU A 127 5.51 7.09 -18.69
CA LEU A 127 4.47 6.31 -18.02
C LEU A 127 3.19 7.12 -17.81
N LEU A 128 3.28 8.38 -17.34
CA LEU A 128 2.11 9.25 -17.20
C LEU A 128 1.41 9.51 -18.54
N GLN A 129 2.16 9.78 -19.60
CA GLN A 129 1.61 10.00 -20.95
C GLN A 129 0.92 8.75 -21.54
N ASN A 130 1.23 7.57 -21.03
CA ASN A 130 0.65 6.31 -21.50
C ASN A 130 -0.44 5.75 -20.60
N GLY A 131 -0.94 6.53 -19.62
CA GLY A 131 -2.14 6.21 -18.85
C GLY A 131 -1.88 5.81 -17.39
N ALA A 132 -0.67 6.03 -16.85
CA ALA A 132 -0.44 5.95 -15.41
C ALA A 132 -0.93 7.22 -14.71
N ASP A 133 -1.60 7.08 -13.57
CA ASP A 133 -1.94 8.20 -12.68
C ASP A 133 -0.80 8.47 -11.69
N LYS A 134 -0.08 7.41 -11.29
CA LYS A 134 1.05 7.47 -10.37
C LYS A 134 2.20 6.59 -10.86
N VAL A 135 3.42 6.96 -10.51
CA VAL A 135 4.62 6.20 -10.87
C VAL A 135 5.42 5.83 -9.63
N ALA A 136 5.71 4.53 -9.49
CA ALA A 136 6.45 3.98 -8.36
C ALA A 136 7.94 3.83 -8.70
N ILE A 137 8.79 4.40 -7.84
CA ILE A 137 10.26 4.40 -8.00
C ILE A 137 10.88 3.67 -6.80
N ASN A 138 11.80 2.75 -7.06
CA ASN A 138 12.64 2.08 -6.03
C ASN A 138 14.14 2.31 -6.34
N SER A 139 14.80 1.41 -7.05
CA SER A 139 16.26 1.34 -7.21
C SER A 139 16.90 2.67 -7.61
N ALA A 140 16.34 3.36 -8.60
CA ALA A 140 16.88 4.64 -9.05
C ALA A 140 16.83 5.72 -7.96
N SER A 141 15.84 5.70 -7.08
CA SER A 141 15.76 6.65 -5.95
C SER A 141 16.72 6.32 -4.82
N LEU A 142 17.04 5.04 -4.62
CA LEU A 142 18.09 4.64 -3.69
C LEU A 142 19.50 5.07 -4.17
N GLU A 143 19.75 5.00 -5.48
CA GLU A 143 21.00 5.46 -6.11
C GLU A 143 21.07 7.00 -6.17
N ASN A 144 19.99 7.64 -6.62
CA ASN A 144 19.89 9.09 -6.74
C ASN A 144 18.58 9.61 -6.11
N PRO A 145 18.58 9.96 -4.81
CA PRO A 145 17.39 10.47 -4.12
C PRO A 145 16.81 11.75 -4.73
N ASN A 146 17.62 12.58 -5.39
CA ASN A 146 17.15 13.82 -6.02
C ASN A 146 16.14 13.57 -7.13
N LEU A 147 16.13 12.39 -7.75
CA LEU A 147 15.13 12.03 -8.75
C LEU A 147 13.70 12.14 -8.19
N LEU A 148 13.48 11.81 -6.92
CA LEU A 148 12.17 11.96 -6.27
C LEU A 148 11.74 13.42 -6.23
N SER A 149 12.65 14.31 -5.82
CA SER A 149 12.38 15.76 -5.75
C SER A 149 12.11 16.37 -7.13
N GLU A 150 12.90 15.98 -8.13
CA GLU A 150 12.74 16.45 -9.51
C GLU A 150 11.38 15.99 -10.09
N CYS A 151 10.99 14.74 -9.87
CA CYS A 151 9.68 14.22 -10.29
C CYS A 151 8.54 14.92 -9.55
N ALA A 152 8.64 15.09 -8.23
CA ALA A 152 7.62 15.76 -7.42
C ALA A 152 7.43 17.22 -7.82
N HIS A 153 8.52 17.93 -8.11
CA HIS A 153 8.48 19.31 -8.56
C HIS A 153 7.81 19.45 -9.95
N ARG A 154 8.09 18.51 -10.87
CA ARG A 154 7.61 18.58 -12.24
C ARG A 154 6.18 18.06 -12.42
N PHE A 155 5.80 17.00 -11.73
CA PHE A 155 4.54 16.28 -11.93
C PHE A 155 3.59 16.36 -10.73
N GLY A 156 4.03 16.92 -9.61
CA GLY A 156 3.31 16.96 -8.35
C GLY A 156 3.58 15.73 -7.47
N SER A 157 3.59 15.94 -6.15
CA SER A 157 3.82 14.88 -5.16
C SER A 157 2.85 13.71 -5.30
N GLN A 158 1.59 13.99 -5.63
CA GLN A 158 0.53 12.97 -5.79
C GLN A 158 0.83 11.95 -6.89
N ALA A 159 1.71 12.27 -7.86
CA ALA A 159 2.10 11.35 -8.92
C ALA A 159 3.29 10.46 -8.53
N VAL A 160 4.00 10.79 -7.43
CA VAL A 160 5.26 10.10 -7.04
C VAL A 160 5.00 9.13 -5.91
N VAL A 161 5.21 7.84 -6.18
CA VAL A 161 5.13 6.76 -5.19
C VAL A 161 6.55 6.25 -4.91
N LEU A 162 6.96 6.24 -3.63
CA LEU A 162 8.15 5.50 -3.22
C LEU A 162 7.79 4.02 -3.10
N SER A 163 8.42 3.16 -3.89
CA SER A 163 8.34 1.71 -3.68
C SER A 163 9.51 1.25 -2.82
N VAL A 164 9.21 0.65 -1.67
CA VAL A 164 10.21 0.12 -0.74
C VAL A 164 10.07 -1.40 -0.69
N GLU A 165 11.13 -2.10 -1.03
CA GLU A 165 11.28 -3.54 -0.84
C GLU A 165 12.08 -3.75 0.44
N ALA A 166 11.38 -4.05 1.54
CA ALA A 166 11.95 -4.09 2.89
C ALA A 166 12.29 -5.53 3.29
N LYS A 167 13.55 -5.75 3.64
CA LYS A 167 14.06 -7.01 4.18
C LYS A 167 14.36 -6.84 5.66
N ARG A 168 13.82 -7.72 6.51
CA ARG A 168 14.12 -7.73 7.94
C ARG A 168 15.58 -8.15 8.15
N LEU A 169 16.32 -7.40 8.93
CA LEU A 169 17.69 -7.72 9.35
C LEU A 169 17.67 -8.44 10.71
N HIS A 170 17.35 -7.72 11.78
CA HIS A 170 17.23 -8.16 13.17
C HIS A 170 16.44 -7.10 13.95
N ASP A 171 16.01 -7.40 15.14
CA ASP A 171 15.48 -6.49 16.17
C ASP A 171 14.73 -5.25 15.66
N SER A 172 13.60 -5.45 14.97
CA SER A 172 12.75 -4.34 14.46
C SER A 172 13.47 -3.38 13.50
N GLN A 173 14.48 -3.88 12.77
CA GLN A 173 15.19 -3.16 11.73
C GLN A 173 15.00 -3.79 10.36
N TRP A 174 14.79 -2.94 9.36
CA TRP A 174 14.64 -3.35 7.97
C TRP A 174 15.55 -2.54 7.07
N GLU A 175 16.05 -3.21 6.05
CA GLU A 175 16.84 -2.63 4.98
C GLU A 175 15.99 -2.48 3.72
N ALA A 176 16.13 -1.35 3.02
CA ALA A 176 15.55 -1.15 1.70
C ALA A 176 16.44 -1.82 0.64
N LEU A 177 15.85 -2.66 -0.22
CA LEU A 177 16.60 -3.42 -1.22
C LEU A 177 16.44 -2.84 -2.62
N PHE A 178 17.46 -3.05 -3.47
CA PHE A 178 17.46 -2.78 -4.90
C PHE A 178 16.94 -3.95 -5.74
N ASN A 179 16.72 -3.70 -7.02
CA ASN A 179 16.58 -4.69 -8.08
C ASN A 179 15.60 -5.82 -7.75
N CYS A 180 14.35 -5.45 -7.42
CA CYS A 180 13.30 -6.39 -7.04
C CYS A 180 13.67 -7.22 -5.80
N GLY A 181 14.20 -6.57 -4.77
CA GLY A 181 14.51 -7.19 -3.49
C GLY A 181 15.72 -8.12 -3.46
N ARG A 182 16.63 -8.00 -4.44
CA ARG A 182 17.77 -8.92 -4.60
C ARG A 182 19.09 -8.39 -4.05
N GLU A 183 19.24 -7.09 -3.99
CA GLU A 183 20.51 -6.45 -3.65
C GLU A 183 20.35 -5.52 -2.44
N SER A 184 21.31 -5.60 -1.54
CA SER A 184 21.41 -4.76 -0.34
C SER A 184 21.79 -3.33 -0.72
N SER A 185 21.09 -2.34 -0.17
CA SER A 185 21.42 -0.92 -0.34
C SER A 185 22.19 -0.33 0.83
N GLY A 186 22.24 -1.01 1.96
CA GLY A 186 22.75 -0.48 3.22
C GLY A 186 21.86 0.61 3.84
N ARG A 187 20.68 0.92 3.27
CA ARG A 187 19.78 1.95 3.81
C ARG A 187 18.74 1.38 4.76
N ASN A 188 18.66 1.97 5.93
CA ASN A 188 17.59 1.68 6.88
C ASN A 188 16.24 2.19 6.34
N VAL A 189 15.20 1.35 6.38
CA VAL A 189 13.86 1.69 5.85
C VAL A 189 13.26 2.91 6.56
N ARG A 190 13.35 3.00 7.90
CA ARG A 190 12.81 4.12 8.69
C ARG A 190 13.39 5.46 8.23
N GLU A 191 14.71 5.53 8.11
CA GLU A 191 15.41 6.75 7.67
C GLU A 191 15.07 7.09 6.22
N TRP A 192 14.99 6.07 5.38
CA TRP A 192 14.71 6.24 3.96
C TRP A 192 13.32 6.79 3.68
N VAL A 193 12.27 6.27 4.33
CA VAL A 193 10.90 6.77 4.12
C VAL A 193 10.74 8.22 4.58
N VAL A 194 11.36 8.59 5.70
CA VAL A 194 11.38 9.97 6.19
C VAL A 194 12.11 10.91 5.23
N GLN A 195 13.26 10.48 4.70
CA GLN A 195 13.99 11.25 3.69
C GLN A 195 13.18 11.42 2.41
N ALA A 196 12.55 10.37 1.90
CA ALA A 196 11.76 10.41 0.67
C ALA A 196 10.56 11.35 0.77
N VAL A 197 9.87 11.37 1.90
CA VAL A 197 8.76 12.31 2.12
C VAL A 197 9.26 13.77 2.10
N LYS A 198 10.42 14.05 2.68
CA LYS A 198 11.05 15.39 2.59
C LYS A 198 11.43 15.78 1.16
N LEU A 199 11.69 14.80 0.29
CA LEU A 199 11.96 14.99 -1.13
C LEU A 199 10.69 15.12 -1.98
N GLY A 200 9.51 15.09 -1.37
CA GLY A 200 8.25 15.38 -2.04
C GLY A 200 7.47 14.15 -2.52
N VAL A 201 7.78 12.95 -2.03
CA VAL A 201 6.97 11.75 -2.28
C VAL A 201 5.59 11.92 -1.68
N GLY A 202 4.54 11.59 -2.46
CA GLY A 202 3.15 11.72 -2.05
C GLY A 202 2.51 10.42 -1.56
N GLU A 203 3.13 9.27 -1.78
CA GLU A 203 2.64 7.96 -1.33
C GLU A 203 3.80 6.97 -1.17
N ILE A 204 3.67 6.01 -0.25
CA ILE A 204 4.67 4.96 -0.03
C ILE A 204 4.03 3.59 -0.20
N LEU A 205 4.57 2.77 -1.09
CA LEU A 205 4.27 1.35 -1.23
C LEU A 205 5.36 0.54 -0.50
N VAL A 206 4.99 -0.16 0.57
CA VAL A 206 5.92 -0.99 1.35
C VAL A 206 5.65 -2.45 1.07
N THR A 207 6.63 -3.15 0.51
CA THR A 207 6.58 -4.60 0.30
C THR A 207 7.56 -5.29 1.25
N SER A 208 7.06 -6.11 2.19
CA SER A 208 7.93 -6.97 2.99
C SER A 208 8.38 -8.16 2.14
N VAL A 209 9.69 -8.24 1.85
CA VAL A 209 10.29 -9.31 1.06
C VAL A 209 10.13 -10.66 1.75
N ASP A 210 10.24 -10.69 3.08
CA ASP A 210 10.13 -11.90 3.88
C ASP A 210 8.73 -12.53 3.82
N TYR A 211 7.70 -11.69 3.66
CA TYR A 211 6.29 -12.14 3.65
C TYR A 211 5.71 -12.24 2.24
N GLU A 212 6.36 -11.63 1.21
CA GLU A 212 5.80 -11.60 -0.15
C GLU A 212 5.54 -13.01 -0.70
N GLY A 213 4.29 -13.27 -1.11
CA GLY A 213 3.84 -14.55 -1.66
C GLY A 213 3.69 -15.70 -0.66
N THR A 214 4.05 -15.52 0.61
CA THR A 214 4.01 -16.59 1.63
C THR A 214 2.61 -16.89 2.15
N ARG A 215 1.69 -15.93 2.09
CA ARG A 215 0.33 -16.00 2.64
C ARG A 215 0.29 -16.18 4.17
N SER A 216 1.32 -15.76 4.87
CA SER A 216 1.46 -15.89 6.33
C SER A 216 1.08 -14.63 7.12
N GLY A 217 0.52 -13.63 6.46
CA GLY A 217 0.15 -12.33 7.03
C GLY A 217 1.09 -11.22 6.57
N PHE A 218 0.70 -9.97 6.87
CA PHE A 218 1.55 -8.81 6.64
C PHE A 218 2.63 -8.69 7.72
N ASP A 219 3.75 -8.04 7.42
CA ASP A 219 4.71 -7.61 8.43
C ASP A 219 4.13 -6.38 9.18
N CYS A 220 3.23 -6.65 10.13
CA CYS A 220 2.51 -5.60 10.88
C CYS A 220 3.44 -4.66 11.65
N GLU A 221 4.60 -5.16 12.10
CA GLU A 221 5.59 -4.36 12.80
C GLU A 221 6.25 -3.35 11.85
N LEU A 222 6.66 -3.79 10.65
CA LEU A 222 7.16 -2.93 9.59
C LEU A 222 6.12 -1.87 9.21
N MET A 223 4.88 -2.28 8.97
CA MET A 223 3.82 -1.38 8.51
C MET A 223 3.50 -0.32 9.57
N ARG A 224 3.42 -0.71 10.84
CA ARG A 224 3.24 0.23 11.96
C ARG A 224 4.38 1.22 12.04
N MET A 225 5.62 0.74 11.97
CA MET A 225 6.81 1.58 12.01
C MET A 225 6.77 2.61 10.89
N VAL A 226 6.55 2.21 9.63
CA VAL A 226 6.52 3.15 8.52
C VAL A 226 5.35 4.14 8.65
N ALA A 227 4.13 3.68 8.95
CA ALA A 227 2.96 4.53 9.05
C ALA A 227 3.10 5.58 10.19
N SER A 228 3.82 5.25 11.28
CA SER A 228 4.07 6.20 12.37
C SER A 228 5.12 7.27 12.06
N GLU A 229 6.00 7.04 11.08
CA GLU A 229 7.10 7.97 10.75
C GLU A 229 6.72 9.00 9.68
N VAL A 230 5.64 8.76 8.92
CA VAL A 230 5.28 9.59 7.76
C VAL A 230 3.84 10.10 7.85
N HIS A 231 3.54 11.18 7.12
CA HIS A 231 2.19 11.76 7.03
C HIS A 231 1.53 11.55 5.67
N VAL A 232 2.20 10.86 4.74
CA VAL A 232 1.65 10.50 3.44
C VAL A 232 1.02 9.11 3.50
N PRO A 233 0.06 8.78 2.61
CA PRO A 233 -0.53 7.45 2.53
C PRO A 233 0.51 6.34 2.42
N VAL A 234 0.30 5.24 3.15
CA VAL A 234 1.12 4.03 3.12
C VAL A 234 0.28 2.87 2.63
N ILE A 235 0.74 2.17 1.60
CA ILE A 235 0.12 0.95 1.06
C ILE A 235 0.94 -0.25 1.50
N ALA A 236 0.32 -1.15 2.26
CA ALA A 236 0.95 -2.39 2.71
C ALA A 236 0.91 -3.45 1.62
N SER A 237 2.04 -4.13 1.37
CA SER A 237 2.16 -5.21 0.39
C SER A 237 2.98 -6.39 0.92
N GLY A 238 2.59 -7.59 0.50
CA GLY A 238 3.27 -8.84 0.86
C GLY A 238 2.63 -9.58 2.03
N GLY A 239 2.28 -10.86 1.80
CA GLY A 239 1.88 -11.80 2.84
C GLY A 239 0.38 -12.06 3.01
N MET A 240 -0.52 -11.28 2.40
CA MET A 240 -1.96 -11.55 2.55
C MET A 240 -2.34 -12.93 2.04
N GLY A 241 -3.02 -13.72 2.87
CA GLY A 241 -3.50 -15.06 2.54
C GLY A 241 -4.92 -15.35 3.04
N SER A 242 -5.43 -14.53 3.97
CA SER A 242 -6.76 -14.64 4.54
C SER A 242 -7.31 -13.28 4.94
N VAL A 243 -8.62 -13.22 5.21
CA VAL A 243 -9.26 -12.03 5.77
C VAL A 243 -8.67 -11.67 7.13
N GLN A 244 -8.32 -12.66 7.97
CA GLN A 244 -7.75 -12.41 9.29
C GLN A 244 -6.47 -11.56 9.22
N HIS A 245 -5.64 -11.75 8.20
CA HIS A 245 -4.42 -10.94 8.02
C HIS A 245 -4.72 -9.46 7.77
N LEU A 246 -5.86 -9.14 7.12
CA LEU A 246 -6.31 -7.76 6.98
C LEU A 246 -6.79 -7.19 8.32
N LEU A 247 -7.51 -7.99 9.11
CA LEU A 247 -7.97 -7.59 10.45
C LEU A 247 -6.78 -7.30 11.37
N ASP A 248 -5.77 -8.17 11.36
CA ASP A 248 -4.55 -8.01 12.17
C ASP A 248 -3.80 -6.72 11.78
N LEU A 249 -3.66 -6.46 10.47
CA LEU A 249 -3.02 -5.25 9.96
C LEU A 249 -3.80 -3.99 10.37
N GLY A 250 -5.10 -3.95 10.13
CA GLY A 250 -5.96 -2.78 10.42
C GLY A 250 -6.06 -2.47 11.92
N SER A 251 -5.91 -3.48 12.80
CA SER A 251 -5.90 -3.28 14.25
C SER A 251 -4.55 -2.79 14.79
N THR A 252 -3.49 -2.88 14.00
CA THR A 252 -2.10 -2.65 14.47
C THR A 252 -1.37 -1.52 13.77
N SER A 253 -1.90 -0.98 12.66
CA SER A 253 -1.22 0.05 11.87
C SER A 253 -2.21 0.99 11.16
N ASP A 254 -1.80 2.24 10.98
CA ASP A 254 -2.57 3.29 10.27
C ASP A 254 -2.22 3.34 8.78
N VAL A 255 -2.18 2.18 8.11
CA VAL A 255 -1.96 2.14 6.65
C VAL A 255 -3.23 2.59 5.90
N SER A 256 -3.04 3.17 4.72
CA SER A 256 -4.10 3.74 3.88
C SER A 256 -4.65 2.75 2.86
N GLY A 257 -4.13 1.54 2.82
CA GLY A 257 -4.59 0.49 1.92
C GLY A 257 -3.67 -0.72 1.87
N VAL A 258 -4.11 -1.73 1.13
CA VAL A 258 -3.38 -2.98 0.93
C VAL A 258 -3.26 -3.32 -0.56
N ALA A 259 -2.06 -3.71 -1.00
CA ALA A 259 -1.81 -4.24 -2.33
C ALA A 259 -1.77 -5.77 -2.28
N MET A 260 -2.62 -6.40 -3.11
CA MET A 260 -2.89 -7.83 -3.09
C MET A 260 -2.66 -8.46 -4.45
N ALA A 261 -2.05 -9.63 -4.48
CA ALA A 261 -1.79 -10.41 -5.70
C ALA A 261 -2.33 -11.84 -5.58
N ASP A 262 -1.67 -12.72 -4.81
CA ASP A 262 -1.98 -14.17 -4.71
C ASP A 262 -3.46 -14.44 -4.43
N VAL A 263 -4.04 -13.80 -3.42
CA VAL A 263 -5.44 -14.04 -3.02
C VAL A 263 -6.44 -13.71 -4.12
N LEU A 264 -6.14 -12.71 -4.95
CA LEU A 264 -6.96 -12.29 -6.09
C LEU A 264 -6.69 -13.13 -7.33
N HIS A 265 -5.41 -13.39 -7.65
CA HIS A 265 -5.01 -14.10 -8.86
C HIS A 265 -5.52 -15.54 -8.88
N TYR A 266 -5.47 -16.21 -7.74
CA TYR A 266 -5.91 -17.60 -7.58
C TYR A 266 -7.34 -17.74 -7.05
N GLY A 267 -8.10 -16.63 -6.94
CA GLY A 267 -9.50 -16.65 -6.49
C GLY A 267 -9.69 -17.22 -5.10
N ARG A 268 -8.74 -16.99 -4.20
CA ARG A 268 -8.81 -17.47 -2.81
C ARG A 268 -9.78 -16.67 -1.96
N LEU A 269 -9.86 -15.37 -2.25
CA LEU A 269 -10.82 -14.42 -1.66
C LEU A 269 -11.42 -13.58 -2.77
N THR A 270 -12.67 -13.22 -2.62
CA THR A 270 -13.34 -12.22 -3.44
C THR A 270 -13.09 -10.81 -2.89
N LEU A 271 -13.14 -9.81 -3.76
CA LEU A 271 -13.04 -8.40 -3.33
C LEU A 271 -14.16 -8.02 -2.36
N ARG A 272 -15.34 -8.63 -2.51
CA ARG A 272 -16.47 -8.43 -1.61
C ARG A 272 -16.15 -8.92 -0.19
N GLU A 273 -15.66 -10.14 -0.03
CA GLU A 273 -15.26 -10.68 1.28
C GLU A 273 -14.20 -9.82 1.96
N ILE A 274 -13.22 -9.33 1.20
CA ILE A 274 -12.16 -8.46 1.71
C ILE A 274 -12.73 -7.12 2.15
N ARG A 275 -13.62 -6.52 1.36
CA ARG A 275 -14.24 -5.23 1.64
C ARG A 275 -15.18 -5.29 2.83
N ASP A 276 -16.01 -6.33 2.91
CA ASP A 276 -16.93 -6.56 4.03
C ASP A 276 -16.14 -6.71 5.34
N ALA A 277 -15.03 -7.44 5.32
CA ALA A 277 -14.17 -7.59 6.48
C ALA A 277 -13.49 -6.27 6.89
N ALA A 278 -12.99 -5.49 5.94
CA ALA A 278 -12.41 -4.18 6.21
C ALA A 278 -13.43 -3.24 6.88
N ALA A 279 -14.68 -3.24 6.36
CA ALA A 279 -15.78 -2.45 6.94
C ALA A 279 -16.12 -2.88 8.38
N LEU A 280 -16.09 -4.18 8.68
CA LEU A 280 -16.39 -4.73 10.02
C LEU A 280 -15.43 -4.22 11.11
N ILE A 281 -14.18 -3.91 10.77
CA ILE A 281 -13.21 -3.33 11.72
C ILE A 281 -13.14 -1.80 11.65
N GLY A 282 -14.09 -1.17 10.97
CA GLY A 282 -14.21 0.28 10.91
C GLY A 282 -13.27 0.97 9.92
N LEU A 283 -12.60 0.24 9.02
CA LEU A 283 -11.84 0.87 7.94
C LEU A 283 -12.80 1.58 6.97
N ASN A 284 -12.48 2.82 6.62
CA ASN A 284 -13.27 3.62 5.70
C ASN A 284 -13.08 3.12 4.24
N VAL A 285 -13.72 2.01 3.89
CA VAL A 285 -13.69 1.46 2.53
C VAL A 285 -14.80 2.04 1.66
N ARG A 286 -14.55 2.15 0.35
CA ARG A 286 -15.53 2.60 -0.63
C ARG A 286 -16.73 1.62 -0.67
N ASN A 287 -17.95 2.15 -0.65
CA ASN A 287 -19.15 1.36 -0.93
C ASN A 287 -19.22 1.07 -2.43
N VAL A 288 -19.25 -0.22 -2.79
CA VAL A 288 -19.46 -0.69 -4.17
C VAL A 288 -20.88 -1.26 -4.20
N ILE A 289 -21.75 -0.61 -4.94
CA ILE A 289 -23.17 -1.00 -5.14
C ILE A 289 -23.24 -2.07 -6.22
#